data_94c888f5e3d266a30b5472b949a6c459
#
_entry.id   94c888f5e3d266a30b5472b949a6c459
#
_cell.length_a   1.000
_cell.length_b   1.000
_cell.length_c   1.000
_cell.angle_alpha   90.00
_cell.angle_beta   90.00
_cell.angle_gamma   90.00
#
_symmetry.space_group_name_H-M   'P 1'
#
loop_
_entity.id
_entity.type
_entity.pdbx_description
1 polymer ?
#
loop_
_entity_poly.entity_id
_entity_poly.type
_entity_poly.pdbx_seq_one_letter_code
_entity_poly.pdbx_strand_id
1 'polypeptide(L)'
;MKKNIFAICVVAVGCTALTAQPQDTQTLVPLTERVNVQADSARVNQIIDDCWVAVGTKKPHAIQRDFTRMFNGKPSYRFELKEDDNTLSGYAKGETKGRAEFSYCYATSDDFKGLPADVYQKAQITKTVYHHGKGICPQGASRDYEFSVYIPSSLGSDVSTIFAQWHGMPDRTLVQTPQGEVKKLTIDEFVELEKTTIFKKNEGYEKVAKLDKQGNPVKDKQGNPVYQAGKANGWLVEQGGYPPLAFGFSGGWFYIKANSDRKWLTDKDDRCNANPEKTPIMKPVTSDYKASTIAYKMSYADFPKDCWITFRIHSDWTVYGKEAETIVKPGMLDVQMDYQEKGKKVSKHIVDNEKIMIGRNDDDGYYFKFGIYRVGNSTKPVCYNLANYSER
;
A
#
# COMPACT_ATOMS: atom_id res chain seq x y z
N MET A 1 -27.57 27.77 80.46
CA MET A 1 -27.69 26.53 79.71
C MET A 1 -28.10 26.87 78.30
N LYS A 2 -27.18 26.82 77.38
CA LYS A 2 -27.45 27.08 75.95
C LYS A 2 -27.45 25.74 75.22
N LYS A 3 -28.54 25.40 74.58
CA LYS A 3 -28.69 24.21 73.74
C LYS A 3 -28.18 24.55 72.35
N ASN A 4 -27.19 23.85 71.89
CA ASN A 4 -26.71 23.90 70.52
C ASN A 4 -27.54 22.91 69.68
N ILE A 5 -28.20 23.41 68.65
CA ILE A 5 -28.88 22.65 67.62
C ILE A 5 -27.89 22.48 66.46
N PHE A 6 -27.48 21.23 66.23
CA PHE A 6 -26.71 20.90 65.01
C PHE A 6 -27.72 20.67 63.83
N ALA A 7 -27.61 21.51 62.83
CA ALA A 7 -28.29 21.28 61.55
C ALA A 7 -27.46 20.34 60.68
N ILE A 8 -28.02 19.17 60.34
CA ILE A 8 -27.40 18.25 59.38
C ILE A 8 -27.85 18.68 57.99
N CYS A 9 -26.90 19.19 57.20
CA CYS A 9 -27.08 19.37 55.75
C CYS A 9 -26.98 18.02 55.03
N VAL A 10 -28.07 17.51 54.54
CA VAL A 10 -28.09 16.38 53.62
C VAL A 10 -27.76 16.92 52.22
N VAL A 11 -26.55 16.65 51.72
CA VAL A 11 -26.22 16.92 50.33
C VAL A 11 -26.79 15.76 49.51
N ALA A 12 -27.83 16.03 48.75
CA ALA A 12 -28.33 15.13 47.73
C ALA A 12 -27.35 15.10 46.57
N VAL A 13 -26.54 14.04 46.46
CA VAL A 13 -25.75 13.76 45.28
C VAL A 13 -26.70 13.28 44.18
N GLY A 14 -27.04 14.19 43.27
CA GLY A 14 -27.79 13.84 42.06
C GLY A 14 -26.93 12.95 41.19
N CYS A 15 -27.24 11.65 41.15
CA CYS A 15 -26.76 10.77 40.09
C CYS A 15 -27.40 11.23 38.78
N THR A 16 -26.67 12.05 37.99
CA THR A 16 -26.98 12.21 36.57
C THR A 16 -26.69 10.85 35.93
N ALA A 17 -27.72 10.11 35.57
CA ALA A 17 -27.61 8.97 34.70
C ALA A 17 -26.99 9.48 33.39
N LEU A 18 -25.73 9.13 33.16
CA LEU A 18 -25.13 9.19 31.83
C LEU A 18 -25.99 8.29 30.94
N THR A 19 -26.88 8.91 30.17
CA THR A 19 -27.56 8.22 29.07
C THR A 19 -26.45 7.74 28.15
N ALA A 20 -26.16 6.44 28.20
CA ALA A 20 -25.31 5.79 27.21
C ALA A 20 -25.89 6.16 25.83
N GLN A 21 -25.07 6.82 25.00
CA GLN A 21 -25.44 6.95 23.61
C GLN A 21 -25.72 5.55 23.07
N PRO A 22 -26.73 5.38 22.20
CA PRO A 22 -27.00 4.08 21.62
C PRO A 22 -25.72 3.60 20.96
N GLN A 23 -25.18 2.50 21.47
CA GLN A 23 -24.08 1.81 20.81
C GLN A 23 -24.58 1.48 19.40
N ASP A 24 -23.83 1.95 18.43
CA ASP A 24 -24.04 1.65 17.02
C ASP A 24 -24.17 0.12 16.89
N THR A 25 -25.39 -0.36 16.66
CA THR A 25 -25.71 -1.79 16.65
C THR A 25 -25.13 -2.51 15.44
N GLN A 26 -24.51 -1.79 14.53
CA GLN A 26 -23.80 -2.36 13.39
C GLN A 26 -22.42 -2.85 13.81
N THR A 27 -22.27 -4.16 13.90
CA THR A 27 -20.98 -4.82 14.20
C THR A 27 -19.94 -4.65 13.11
N LEU A 28 -20.39 -4.40 11.86
CA LEU A 28 -19.57 -4.13 10.69
C LEU A 28 -20.10 -2.89 9.96
N VAL A 29 -19.24 -1.91 9.75
CA VAL A 29 -19.57 -0.69 9.00
C VAL A 29 -18.78 -0.69 7.70
N PRO A 30 -19.46 -0.81 6.54
CA PRO A 30 -18.80 -0.76 5.24
C PRO A 30 -18.12 0.58 4.99
N LEU A 31 -16.92 0.54 4.44
CA LEU A 31 -16.28 1.66 3.76
C LEU A 31 -16.69 1.55 2.28
N THR A 32 -17.89 2.04 1.96
CA THR A 32 -18.63 1.65 0.75
C THR A 32 -18.14 2.27 -0.54
N GLU A 33 -17.32 3.28 -0.44
CA GLU A 33 -16.86 3.91 -1.65
C GLU A 33 -15.35 3.78 -1.72
N ARG A 34 -14.86 3.51 -2.93
CA ARG A 34 -13.54 3.97 -3.24
C ARG A 34 -13.52 5.38 -2.72
N VAL A 35 -12.70 5.60 -1.76
CA VAL A 35 -12.34 6.96 -1.45
C VAL A 35 -11.98 7.53 -2.81
N ASN A 36 -12.93 8.22 -3.42
CA ASN A 36 -12.55 9.21 -4.37
C ASN A 36 -11.63 10.06 -3.55
N VAL A 37 -10.34 10.01 -3.88
CA VAL A 37 -9.28 10.72 -3.15
C VAL A 37 -9.73 12.15 -2.84
N GLN A 38 -10.71 12.64 -3.57
CA GLN A 38 -11.31 13.97 -3.44
C GLN A 38 -12.43 14.10 -2.38
N ALA A 39 -13.26 13.10 -2.17
CA ALA A 39 -14.47 13.29 -1.37
C ALA A 39 -14.41 12.67 0.03
N ASP A 40 -13.58 11.66 0.25
CA ASP A 40 -13.63 10.82 1.43
C ASP A 40 -12.33 10.72 2.23
N SER A 41 -11.33 11.51 1.90
CA SER A 41 -10.08 11.57 2.67
C SER A 41 -10.33 11.94 4.13
N ALA A 42 -11.24 12.89 4.38
CA ALA A 42 -11.63 13.26 5.73
C ALA A 42 -12.29 12.11 6.48
N ARG A 43 -13.05 11.26 5.78
CA ARG A 43 -13.73 10.11 6.38
C ARG A 43 -12.77 8.96 6.65
N VAL A 44 -11.84 8.69 5.75
CA VAL A 44 -10.77 7.70 5.96
C VAL A 44 -9.83 8.15 7.06
N ASN A 45 -9.44 9.42 7.05
CA ASN A 45 -8.61 10.02 8.07
C ASN A 45 -9.26 9.97 9.46
N GLN A 46 -10.57 10.17 9.54
CA GLN A 46 -11.33 10.01 10.80
C GLN A 46 -11.39 8.55 11.27
N ILE A 47 -11.23 7.59 10.38
CA ILE A 47 -11.35 6.17 10.70
C ILE A 47 -10.05 5.61 11.27
N ILE A 48 -8.89 5.99 10.75
CA ILE A 48 -7.63 5.33 11.12
C ILE A 48 -6.60 6.28 11.70
N ASP A 49 -6.49 7.43 11.19
CA ASP A 49 -5.49 8.47 11.39
C ASP A 49 -5.28 9.22 10.07
N ASP A 50 -4.61 10.34 10.10
CA ASP A 50 -4.29 11.06 8.88
C ASP A 50 -3.55 10.18 7.87
N CYS A 51 -3.78 10.36 6.58
CA CYS A 51 -2.98 9.82 5.47
C CYS A 51 -3.32 8.41 4.94
N TRP A 52 -4.44 7.80 5.27
CA TRP A 52 -4.84 6.51 4.71
C TRP A 52 -5.80 6.64 3.53
N VAL A 53 -5.56 5.85 2.49
CA VAL A 53 -6.41 5.76 1.30
C VAL A 53 -6.77 4.32 1.01
N ALA A 54 -8.07 4.04 0.88
CA ALA A 54 -8.53 2.72 0.46
C ALA A 54 -8.30 2.52 -1.04
N VAL A 55 -7.72 1.39 -1.41
CA VAL A 55 -7.44 1.02 -2.80
C VAL A 55 -7.95 -0.37 -3.13
N GLY A 56 -8.46 -0.55 -4.34
CA GLY A 56 -8.92 -1.85 -4.83
C GLY A 56 -10.41 -1.89 -5.13
N THR A 57 -11.09 -2.96 -4.73
CA THR A 57 -12.51 -3.14 -5.03
C THR A 57 -13.38 -2.16 -4.26
N LYS A 58 -14.46 -1.72 -4.92
CA LYS A 58 -15.46 -0.79 -4.34
C LYS A 58 -16.61 -1.49 -3.61
N LYS A 59 -16.56 -2.82 -3.48
CA LYS A 59 -17.67 -3.56 -2.89
C LYS A 59 -17.77 -3.28 -1.39
N PRO A 60 -18.96 -3.13 -0.82
CA PRO A 60 -19.17 -2.72 0.57
C PRO A 60 -18.52 -3.66 1.61
N HIS A 61 -18.41 -4.94 1.27
CA HIS A 61 -17.79 -5.93 2.16
C HIS A 61 -16.25 -5.89 2.18
N ALA A 62 -15.65 -5.22 1.19
CA ALA A 62 -14.20 -5.32 0.97
C ALA A 62 -13.36 -4.76 2.11
N ILE A 63 -13.80 -3.65 2.69
CA ILE A 63 -13.18 -3.03 3.86
C ILE A 63 -14.28 -2.56 4.80
N GLN A 64 -14.25 -3.02 6.05
CA GLN A 64 -15.25 -2.70 7.06
C GLN A 64 -14.57 -2.44 8.40
N ARG A 65 -15.13 -1.52 9.21
CA ARG A 65 -14.79 -1.46 10.63
C ARG A 65 -15.46 -2.62 11.35
N ASP A 66 -14.70 -3.31 12.17
CA ASP A 66 -15.19 -4.47 12.94
C ASP A 66 -15.14 -4.14 14.44
N PHE A 67 -16.32 -3.99 15.02
CA PHE A 67 -16.53 -3.69 16.43
C PHE A 67 -16.61 -4.97 17.28
N THR A 68 -16.63 -6.15 16.68
CA THR A 68 -16.61 -7.43 17.38
C THR A 68 -15.20 -7.95 17.58
N ARG A 69 -14.31 -7.70 16.61
CA ARG A 69 -12.91 -8.12 16.67
C ARG A 69 -12.03 -6.92 16.97
N MET A 70 -12.00 -6.57 18.23
CA MET A 70 -11.27 -5.40 18.71
C MET A 70 -9.80 -5.72 18.99
N PHE A 71 -8.94 -4.73 18.83
CA PHE A 71 -7.56 -4.76 19.28
C PHE A 71 -7.34 -3.69 20.36
N ASN A 72 -6.93 -4.10 21.55
CA ASN A 72 -6.71 -3.19 22.70
C ASN A 72 -7.87 -2.22 22.95
N GLY A 73 -9.12 -2.72 22.86
CA GLY A 73 -10.32 -1.91 23.10
C GLY A 73 -10.73 -0.99 21.94
N LYS A 74 -10.03 -1.04 20.80
CA LYS A 74 -10.37 -0.28 19.60
C LYS A 74 -10.88 -1.19 18.49
N PRO A 75 -11.87 -0.76 17.69
CA PRO A 75 -12.33 -1.51 16.53
C PRO A 75 -11.20 -1.77 15.55
N SER A 76 -11.18 -2.97 14.99
CA SER A 76 -10.24 -3.31 13.92
C SER A 76 -10.85 -3.04 12.54
N TYR A 77 -10.07 -3.32 11.50
CA TYR A 77 -10.52 -3.30 10.11
C TYR A 77 -10.57 -4.72 9.59
N ARG A 78 -11.74 -5.11 9.12
CA ARG A 78 -11.97 -6.36 8.44
C ARG A 78 -11.81 -6.15 6.94
N PHE A 79 -10.91 -6.90 6.34
CA PHE A 79 -10.70 -6.93 4.90
C PHE A 79 -11.23 -8.25 4.35
N GLU A 80 -11.96 -8.19 3.23
CA GLU A 80 -12.52 -9.36 2.58
C GLU A 80 -12.46 -9.25 1.07
N LEU A 81 -11.99 -10.31 0.42
CA LEU A 81 -12.21 -10.56 -1.00
C LEU A 81 -12.94 -11.88 -1.15
N LYS A 82 -14.08 -11.87 -1.82
CA LYS A 82 -14.81 -13.05 -2.24
C LYS A 82 -14.21 -13.63 -3.53
N GLU A 83 -14.68 -14.78 -3.94
CA GLU A 83 -14.19 -15.45 -5.14
C GLU A 83 -14.24 -14.53 -6.38
N ASP A 84 -15.35 -13.81 -6.55
CA ASP A 84 -15.58 -12.93 -7.71
C ASP A 84 -14.98 -11.52 -7.60
N ASP A 85 -14.26 -11.23 -6.51
CA ASP A 85 -13.62 -9.93 -6.31
C ASP A 85 -12.24 -9.85 -6.98
N ASN A 86 -12.20 -10.22 -8.25
CA ASN A 86 -10.96 -10.38 -9.02
C ASN A 86 -10.68 -9.23 -10.00
N THR A 87 -11.54 -8.23 -10.06
CA THR A 87 -11.34 -7.08 -10.94
C THR A 87 -10.76 -5.91 -10.17
N LEU A 88 -9.52 -5.55 -10.48
CA LEU A 88 -8.96 -4.25 -10.16
C LEU A 88 -9.32 -3.27 -11.28
N SER A 89 -9.63 -2.03 -10.93
CA SER A 89 -9.74 -0.96 -11.91
C SER A 89 -8.43 -0.87 -12.71
N GLY A 90 -8.51 -1.05 -14.03
CA GLY A 90 -7.36 -1.00 -14.94
C GLY A 90 -6.72 -2.35 -15.30
N TYR A 91 -7.22 -3.46 -14.77
CA TYR A 91 -6.80 -4.80 -15.20
C TYR A 91 -7.74 -5.35 -16.28
N ALA A 92 -7.20 -6.20 -17.13
CA ALA A 92 -7.95 -6.82 -18.20
C ALA A 92 -9.06 -7.73 -17.66
N LYS A 93 -10.15 -7.87 -18.44
CA LYS A 93 -11.23 -8.81 -18.11
C LYS A 93 -10.66 -10.22 -18.03
N GLY A 94 -10.90 -10.91 -16.93
CA GLY A 94 -10.40 -12.28 -16.69
C GLY A 94 -9.17 -12.38 -15.79
N GLU A 95 -8.57 -11.27 -15.37
CA GLU A 95 -7.51 -11.31 -14.35
C GLU A 95 -8.09 -11.66 -12.98
N THR A 96 -7.39 -12.54 -12.25
CA THR A 96 -7.85 -13.08 -10.96
C THR A 96 -7.28 -12.32 -9.75
N LYS A 97 -6.46 -11.30 -10.00
CA LYS A 97 -5.86 -10.47 -8.95
C LYS A 97 -6.92 -9.58 -8.31
N GLY A 98 -7.08 -9.67 -7.01
CA GLY A 98 -7.98 -8.84 -6.21
C GLY A 98 -7.22 -7.97 -5.22
N ARG A 99 -7.77 -6.80 -4.91
CA ARG A 99 -7.19 -5.89 -3.93
C ARG A 99 -8.27 -5.24 -3.06
N ALA A 100 -8.02 -5.24 -1.76
CA ALA A 100 -8.72 -4.46 -0.76
C ALA A 100 -7.67 -4.03 0.26
N GLU A 101 -7.07 -2.87 0.11
CA GLU A 101 -5.95 -2.40 0.92
C GLU A 101 -6.16 -0.96 1.35
N PHE A 102 -5.53 -0.61 2.46
CA PHE A 102 -5.16 0.76 2.77
C PHE A 102 -3.76 1.04 2.28
N SER A 103 -3.58 2.20 1.67
CA SER A 103 -2.27 2.78 1.38
C SER A 103 -2.05 3.97 2.29
N TYR A 104 -0.93 3.97 2.98
CA TYR A 104 -0.47 5.11 3.76
C TYR A 104 0.16 6.13 2.81
N CYS A 105 -0.12 7.42 3.02
CA CYS A 105 0.53 8.51 2.28
C CYS A 105 0.12 8.74 0.84
N TYR A 106 -1.16 8.92 0.62
CA TYR A 106 -1.59 9.67 -0.53
C TYR A 106 -2.04 11.07 -0.08
N ALA A 107 -1.50 12.11 -0.69
CA ALA A 107 -2.12 13.41 -0.63
C ALA A 107 -3.54 13.32 -1.21
N THR A 108 -4.41 14.07 -0.63
CA THR A 108 -5.79 14.20 -1.07
C THR A 108 -5.90 15.41 -1.99
N SER A 109 -6.99 15.53 -2.73
CA SER A 109 -7.23 16.73 -3.53
C SER A 109 -7.33 17.99 -2.67
N ASP A 110 -7.67 17.86 -1.39
CA ASP A 110 -7.71 18.98 -0.47
C ASP A 110 -6.34 19.60 -0.23
N ASP A 111 -5.28 18.80 -0.33
CA ASP A 111 -3.89 19.27 -0.25
C ASP A 111 -3.51 20.17 -1.44
N PHE A 112 -4.28 20.10 -2.53
CA PHE A 112 -4.09 20.92 -3.75
C PHE A 112 -5.19 21.93 -3.95
N LYS A 113 -6.13 22.03 -3.02
CA LYS A 113 -7.25 22.97 -3.12
C LYS A 113 -6.76 24.41 -3.16
N GLY A 114 -7.18 25.13 -4.20
CA GLY A 114 -6.78 26.52 -4.41
C GLY A 114 -5.41 26.70 -5.06
N LEU A 115 -4.68 25.60 -5.38
CA LEU A 115 -3.46 25.71 -6.18
C LEU A 115 -3.77 25.91 -7.66
N PRO A 116 -2.90 26.61 -8.41
CA PRO A 116 -3.03 26.75 -9.86
C PRO A 116 -3.10 25.39 -10.56
N ALA A 117 -3.85 25.33 -11.67
CA ALA A 117 -4.06 24.07 -12.41
C ALA A 117 -2.76 23.42 -12.92
N ASP A 118 -1.77 24.22 -13.27
CA ASP A 118 -0.45 23.74 -13.68
C ASP A 118 0.31 23.08 -12.53
N VAL A 119 0.20 23.62 -11.31
CA VAL A 119 0.76 23.02 -10.09
C VAL A 119 0.12 21.66 -9.82
N TYR A 120 -1.21 21.59 -9.96
CA TYR A 120 -1.93 20.32 -9.82
C TYR A 120 -1.49 19.29 -10.87
N GLN A 121 -1.36 19.70 -12.14
CA GLN A 121 -0.87 18.83 -13.22
C GLN A 121 0.56 18.34 -12.95
N LYS A 122 1.44 19.25 -12.55
CA LYS A 122 2.82 18.89 -12.18
C LYS A 122 2.85 17.91 -11.01
N ALA A 123 2.00 18.13 -10.02
CA ALA A 123 1.84 17.22 -8.91
C ALA A 123 1.33 15.84 -9.34
N GLN A 124 0.42 15.74 -10.31
CA GLN A 124 -0.05 14.45 -10.86
C GLN A 124 1.06 13.67 -11.57
N ILE A 125 1.99 14.37 -12.21
CA ILE A 125 3.14 13.78 -12.89
C ILE A 125 4.13 13.22 -11.86
N THR A 126 4.48 14.03 -10.90
CA THR A 126 5.36 13.64 -9.79
C THR A 126 4.54 13.17 -8.62
N LYS A 127 4.09 11.95 -8.58
CA LYS A 127 3.32 11.41 -7.44
C LYS A 127 3.95 11.67 -6.06
N THR A 128 5.23 11.97 -6.02
CA THR A 128 6.00 12.43 -4.88
C THR A 128 5.44 13.61 -4.14
N VAL A 129 4.91 14.58 -4.86
CA VAL A 129 4.31 15.78 -4.25
C VAL A 129 3.05 15.41 -3.44
N TYR A 130 2.51 14.20 -3.67
CA TYR A 130 1.33 13.71 -2.99
C TYR A 130 1.60 13.03 -1.66
N HIS A 131 2.84 12.95 -1.25
CA HIS A 131 3.16 12.32 0.00
C HIS A 131 3.19 13.37 1.11
N HIS A 132 2.27 13.26 2.06
CA HIS A 132 2.49 13.85 3.36
C HIS A 132 3.79 13.28 3.89
N GLY A 133 4.75 14.11 4.18
CA GLY A 133 6.09 13.69 4.57
C GLY A 133 6.20 12.72 5.76
N LYS A 134 5.07 12.34 6.36
CA LYS A 134 5.01 11.41 7.49
C LYS A 134 5.13 9.94 7.10
N GLY A 135 4.75 9.52 5.91
CA GLY A 135 4.68 8.12 5.60
C GLY A 135 5.61 7.66 4.50
N ILE A 136 6.45 8.55 3.99
CA ILE A 136 7.51 8.16 3.09
C ILE A 136 8.76 7.88 3.85
N CYS A 137 9.28 6.69 3.63
CA CYS A 137 10.58 6.27 4.11
C CYS A 137 11.56 6.35 2.95
N PRO A 138 12.50 7.32 2.92
CA PRO A 138 13.50 7.37 1.86
C PRO A 138 14.48 6.20 1.96
N GLN A 139 15.14 5.87 0.85
CA GLN A 139 16.22 4.91 0.90
C GLN A 139 17.31 5.36 1.92
N GLY A 140 17.90 4.40 2.60
CA GLY A 140 18.89 4.66 3.65
C GLY A 140 18.33 5.09 5.00
N ALA A 141 17.04 5.34 5.11
CA ALA A 141 16.43 5.63 6.40
C ALA A 141 16.35 4.40 7.29
N SER A 142 16.39 4.63 8.59
CA SER A 142 16.10 3.66 9.65
C SER A 142 14.69 3.90 10.17
N ARG A 143 13.87 2.87 10.29
CA ARG A 143 12.47 2.98 10.74
C ARG A 143 12.05 1.80 11.57
N ASP A 144 11.24 2.10 12.59
CA ASP A 144 10.49 1.11 13.34
C ASP A 144 9.03 1.11 12.87
N TYR A 145 8.50 -0.08 12.65
CA TYR A 145 7.10 -0.28 12.28
C TYR A 145 6.43 -1.27 13.23
N GLU A 146 5.16 -1.05 13.51
CA GLU A 146 4.34 -2.00 14.23
C GLU A 146 2.97 -2.11 13.56
N PHE A 147 2.48 -3.32 13.38
CA PHE A 147 1.10 -3.59 13.00
C PHE A 147 0.62 -4.93 13.54
N SER A 148 -0.70 -5.11 13.61
CA SER A 148 -1.29 -6.34 14.11
C SER A 148 -2.26 -6.94 13.09
N VAL A 149 -2.25 -8.27 12.97
CA VAL A 149 -3.13 -9.03 12.09
C VAL A 149 -3.83 -10.13 12.89
N TYR A 150 -5.10 -10.37 12.57
CA TYR A 150 -5.86 -11.52 13.07
C TYR A 150 -6.20 -12.41 11.89
N ILE A 151 -5.62 -13.60 11.86
CA ILE A 151 -5.87 -14.61 10.83
C ILE A 151 -6.82 -15.65 11.40
N PRO A 152 -8.06 -15.78 10.87
CA PRO A 152 -8.97 -16.80 11.34
C PRO A 152 -8.55 -18.19 10.86
N SER A 153 -8.80 -19.22 11.65
CA SER A 153 -8.54 -20.62 11.28
C SER A 153 -9.31 -21.08 10.04
N SER A 154 -10.41 -20.36 9.71
CA SER A 154 -11.20 -20.59 8.50
C SER A 154 -10.51 -20.14 7.20
N LEU A 155 -9.42 -19.33 7.29
CA LEU A 155 -8.63 -18.98 6.12
C LEU A 155 -7.91 -20.24 5.60
N GLY A 156 -8.12 -20.59 4.34
CA GLY A 156 -7.50 -21.77 3.75
C GLY A 156 -5.98 -21.65 3.60
N SER A 157 -5.27 -22.77 3.73
CA SER A 157 -3.80 -22.81 3.55
C SER A 157 -3.36 -22.60 2.09
N ASP A 158 -4.28 -22.73 1.15
CA ASP A 158 -4.07 -22.58 -0.30
C ASP A 158 -4.26 -21.14 -0.81
N VAL A 159 -4.53 -20.18 0.08
CA VAL A 159 -4.61 -18.77 -0.29
C VAL A 159 -3.24 -18.23 -0.67
N SER A 160 -3.25 -17.28 -1.62
CA SER A 160 -2.06 -16.51 -1.99
C SER A 160 -2.38 -15.03 -1.85
N THR A 161 -1.83 -14.41 -0.82
CA THR A 161 -2.15 -13.02 -0.46
C THR A 161 -0.98 -12.34 0.24
N ILE A 162 -0.83 -11.04 -0.01
CA ILE A 162 0.01 -10.14 0.79
C ILE A 162 -0.93 -9.36 1.70
N PHE A 163 -0.64 -9.31 3.00
CA PHE A 163 -1.43 -8.56 3.97
C PHE A 163 -0.73 -7.28 4.47
N ALA A 164 0.59 -7.19 4.35
CA ALA A 164 1.35 -5.97 4.62
C ALA A 164 2.50 -5.86 3.63
N GLN A 165 2.72 -4.66 3.09
CA GLN A 165 3.79 -4.42 2.15
C GLN A 165 4.26 -2.96 2.18
N TRP A 166 5.53 -2.74 1.90
CA TRP A 166 6.08 -1.43 1.56
C TRP A 166 6.22 -1.36 0.05
N HIS A 167 5.77 -0.27 -0.54
CA HIS A 167 5.77 -0.11 -1.99
C HIS A 167 6.65 1.07 -2.37
N GLY A 168 7.54 0.89 -3.35
CA GLY A 168 8.34 1.97 -3.89
C GLY A 168 7.53 2.89 -4.81
N MET A 169 7.96 4.12 -4.92
CA MET A 169 7.42 5.11 -5.84
C MET A 169 8.33 5.24 -7.04
N PRO A 170 7.83 4.99 -8.26
CA PRO A 170 8.64 5.23 -9.46
C PRO A 170 8.91 6.71 -9.66
N ASP A 171 10.12 7.03 -10.06
CA ASP A 171 10.55 8.38 -10.42
C ASP A 171 9.95 8.77 -11.77
N ARG A 172 8.80 9.43 -11.75
CA ARG A 172 8.02 9.70 -12.96
C ARG A 172 8.73 10.55 -14.01
N THR A 173 9.69 11.35 -13.59
CA THR A 173 10.50 12.18 -14.49
C THR A 173 11.80 11.51 -14.93
N LEU A 174 12.09 10.32 -14.41
CA LEU A 174 13.21 9.51 -14.87
C LEU A 174 12.82 8.79 -16.16
N VAL A 175 13.54 9.07 -17.23
CA VAL A 175 13.23 8.57 -18.57
C VAL A 175 14.46 8.00 -19.25
N GLN A 176 14.23 7.12 -20.22
CA GLN A 176 15.22 6.79 -21.23
C GLN A 176 14.77 7.40 -22.55
N THR A 177 15.69 8.11 -23.19
CA THR A 177 15.46 8.71 -24.52
C THR A 177 15.42 7.64 -25.62
N PRO A 178 14.89 7.94 -26.81
CA PRO A 178 14.95 7.04 -27.96
C PRO A 178 16.37 6.61 -28.36
N GLN A 179 17.39 7.38 -27.97
CA GLN A 179 18.79 7.09 -28.19
C GLN A 179 19.43 6.20 -27.12
N GLY A 180 18.63 5.85 -26.06
CA GLY A 180 19.08 4.98 -24.98
C GLY A 180 19.70 5.70 -23.77
N GLU A 181 19.78 7.04 -23.79
CA GLU A 181 20.27 7.81 -22.65
C GLU A 181 19.25 7.82 -21.51
N VAL A 182 19.67 7.45 -20.30
CA VAL A 182 18.85 7.56 -19.08
C VAL A 182 19.14 8.90 -18.41
N LYS A 183 18.09 9.67 -18.15
CA LYS A 183 18.19 10.97 -17.47
C LYS A 183 16.95 11.34 -16.72
N LYS A 184 17.10 12.19 -15.71
CA LYS A 184 15.99 12.79 -14.98
C LYS A 184 15.65 14.14 -15.61
N LEU A 185 14.41 14.25 -16.09
CA LEU A 185 13.87 15.49 -16.61
C LEU A 185 13.41 16.39 -15.45
N THR A 186 13.42 17.68 -15.66
CA THR A 186 12.64 18.59 -14.85
C THR A 186 11.14 18.32 -15.07
N ILE A 187 10.29 18.76 -14.14
CA ILE A 187 8.84 18.63 -14.29
C ILE A 187 8.36 19.32 -15.56
N ASP A 188 8.90 20.49 -15.87
CA ASP A 188 8.52 21.25 -17.06
C ASP A 188 8.91 20.52 -18.35
N GLU A 189 10.12 19.95 -18.43
CA GLU A 189 10.53 19.11 -19.57
C GLU A 189 9.65 17.88 -19.74
N PHE A 190 9.22 17.25 -18.63
CA PHE A 190 8.32 16.10 -18.69
C PHE A 190 6.92 16.52 -19.17
N VAL A 191 6.41 17.66 -18.75
CA VAL A 191 5.14 18.23 -19.25
C VAL A 191 5.22 18.48 -20.76
N GLU A 192 6.34 19.03 -21.24
CA GLU A 192 6.56 19.23 -22.68
C GLU A 192 6.57 17.90 -23.43
N LEU A 193 7.25 16.89 -22.89
CA LEU A 193 7.27 15.55 -23.48
C LEU A 193 5.86 14.94 -23.56
N GLU A 194 5.02 15.13 -22.57
CA GLU A 194 3.62 14.64 -22.55
C GLU A 194 2.71 15.36 -23.56
N LYS A 195 3.14 16.49 -24.16
CA LYS A 195 2.38 17.10 -25.26
C LYS A 195 2.39 16.25 -26.52
N THR A 196 3.47 15.52 -26.74
CA THR A 196 3.68 14.68 -27.94
C THR A 196 3.70 13.18 -27.65
N THR A 197 3.78 12.78 -26.39
CA THR A 197 3.94 11.39 -25.95
C THR A 197 2.84 10.96 -24.99
N ILE A 198 2.32 9.76 -25.19
CA ILE A 198 1.46 9.06 -24.23
C ILE A 198 2.23 7.84 -23.70
N PHE A 199 2.41 7.76 -22.39
CA PHE A 199 3.02 6.59 -21.77
C PHE A 199 1.96 5.53 -21.45
N LYS A 200 2.16 4.30 -21.91
CA LYS A 200 1.42 3.10 -21.52
C LYS A 200 2.35 2.17 -20.77
N LYS A 201 2.04 1.96 -19.49
CA LYS A 201 2.99 1.32 -18.57
C LYS A 201 4.26 2.17 -18.52
N ASN A 202 5.35 1.72 -19.08
CA ASN A 202 6.60 2.48 -19.17
C ASN A 202 7.01 2.88 -20.60
N GLU A 203 6.28 2.43 -21.61
CA GLU A 203 6.63 2.72 -23.02
C GLU A 203 5.92 3.98 -23.50
N GLY A 204 6.67 4.83 -24.21
CA GLY A 204 6.19 6.03 -24.86
C GLY A 204 5.65 5.75 -26.26
N TYR A 205 4.55 6.40 -26.58
CA TYR A 205 3.86 6.35 -27.88
C TYR A 205 3.57 7.76 -28.35
N GLU A 206 3.57 7.96 -29.66
CA GLU A 206 3.11 9.20 -30.27
C GLU A 206 1.69 9.55 -29.78
N LYS A 207 1.48 10.80 -29.39
CA LYS A 207 0.18 11.31 -28.99
C LYS A 207 -0.57 11.79 -30.20
N VAL A 208 -1.48 10.97 -30.71
CA VAL A 208 -2.25 11.27 -31.90
C VAL A 208 -3.73 11.54 -31.57
N ALA A 209 -4.37 12.46 -32.30
CA ALA A 209 -5.80 12.70 -32.10
C ALA A 209 -6.60 11.43 -32.39
N LYS A 210 -7.55 11.10 -31.52
CA LYS A 210 -8.49 10.03 -31.79
C LYS A 210 -9.52 10.51 -32.82
N LEU A 211 -9.70 9.76 -33.89
CA LEU A 211 -10.67 10.07 -34.93
C LEU A 211 -11.92 9.20 -34.80
N ASP A 212 -13.06 9.76 -35.18
CA ASP A 212 -14.32 9.03 -35.34
C ASP A 212 -14.34 8.24 -36.68
N LYS A 213 -15.43 7.57 -36.96
CA LYS A 213 -15.59 6.78 -38.22
C LYS A 213 -15.56 7.63 -39.48
N GLN A 214 -15.79 8.95 -39.37
CA GLN A 214 -15.79 9.91 -40.45
C GLN A 214 -14.46 10.63 -40.62
N GLY A 215 -13.48 10.35 -39.74
CA GLY A 215 -12.15 10.96 -39.76
C GLY A 215 -12.06 12.30 -38.98
N ASN A 216 -13.07 12.70 -38.24
CA ASN A 216 -13.05 13.92 -37.44
C ASN A 216 -12.45 13.65 -36.05
N PRO A 217 -11.75 14.64 -35.45
CA PRO A 217 -11.25 14.52 -34.09
C PRO A 217 -12.38 14.30 -33.07
N VAL A 218 -12.28 13.23 -32.28
CA VAL A 218 -13.20 12.99 -31.15
C VAL A 218 -12.93 14.02 -30.06
N LYS A 219 -14.00 14.60 -29.52
CA LYS A 219 -13.94 15.53 -28.39
C LYS A 219 -14.57 14.92 -27.15
N ASP A 220 -14.07 15.30 -25.98
CA ASP A 220 -14.67 14.96 -24.69
C ASP A 220 -15.95 15.80 -24.41
N LYS A 221 -16.56 15.61 -23.23
CA LYS A 221 -17.77 16.35 -22.84
C LYS A 221 -17.53 17.86 -22.64
N GLN A 222 -16.28 18.27 -22.50
CA GLN A 222 -15.85 19.66 -22.37
C GLN A 222 -15.42 20.27 -23.70
N GLY A 223 -15.44 19.50 -24.78
CA GLY A 223 -15.07 19.96 -26.12
C GLY A 223 -13.56 19.85 -26.44
N ASN A 224 -12.75 19.27 -25.54
CA ASN A 224 -11.33 19.11 -25.78
C ASN A 224 -11.04 17.89 -26.67
N PRO A 225 -9.97 17.94 -27.50
CA PRO A 225 -9.56 16.78 -28.29
C PRO A 225 -9.23 15.58 -27.42
N VAL A 226 -9.74 14.42 -27.78
CA VAL A 226 -9.33 13.14 -27.19
C VAL A 226 -8.15 12.60 -27.95
N TYR A 227 -7.10 12.22 -27.22
CA TYR A 227 -5.89 11.64 -27.80
C TYR A 227 -5.81 10.14 -27.55
N GLN A 228 -5.07 9.44 -28.41
CA GLN A 228 -4.74 8.04 -28.27
C GLN A 228 -3.27 7.78 -28.57
N ALA A 229 -2.75 6.65 -28.12
CA ALA A 229 -1.40 6.24 -28.45
C ALA A 229 -1.31 5.81 -29.92
N GLY A 230 -0.36 6.40 -30.63
CA GLY A 230 0.05 6.06 -31.98
C GLY A 230 1.14 4.98 -31.99
N LYS A 231 2.19 5.21 -32.79
CA LYS A 231 3.36 4.32 -32.84
C LYS A 231 4.24 4.50 -31.60
N ALA A 232 4.98 3.45 -31.21
CA ALA A 232 6.00 3.56 -30.20
C ALA A 232 7.07 4.56 -30.67
N ASN A 233 7.48 5.47 -29.80
CA ASN A 233 8.41 6.55 -30.13
C ASN A 233 9.79 6.40 -29.46
N GLY A 234 10.01 5.26 -28.77
CA GLY A 234 11.30 4.90 -28.17
C GLY A 234 11.57 5.49 -26.79
N TRP A 235 10.72 6.37 -26.29
CA TRP A 235 10.82 6.84 -24.90
C TRP A 235 10.41 5.75 -23.93
N LEU A 236 11.15 5.64 -22.81
CA LEU A 236 10.72 4.85 -21.66
C LEU A 236 10.59 5.77 -20.44
N VAL A 237 9.69 5.44 -19.54
CA VAL A 237 9.55 6.10 -18.24
C VAL A 237 9.68 5.07 -17.16
N GLU A 238 10.24 5.44 -16.02
CA GLU A 238 10.41 4.55 -14.88
C GLU A 238 9.09 3.91 -14.47
N GLN A 239 9.12 2.64 -14.15
CA GLN A 239 7.94 1.88 -13.74
C GLN A 239 8.11 1.29 -12.35
N GLY A 240 7.02 1.34 -11.54
CA GLY A 240 6.97 0.67 -10.27
C GLY A 240 7.23 -0.83 -10.38
N GLY A 241 7.95 -1.39 -9.42
CA GLY A 241 8.29 -2.81 -9.32
C GLY A 241 7.52 -3.53 -8.22
N TYR A 242 8.09 -4.64 -7.76
CA TYR A 242 7.59 -5.37 -6.59
C TYR A 242 7.78 -4.57 -5.31
N PRO A 243 6.95 -4.86 -4.28
CA PRO A 243 7.17 -4.27 -2.97
C PRO A 243 8.56 -4.66 -2.44
N PRO A 244 9.35 -3.69 -1.98
CA PRO A 244 10.64 -3.95 -1.34
C PRO A 244 10.54 -4.91 -0.15
N LEU A 245 9.48 -4.81 0.62
CA LEU A 245 9.22 -5.69 1.76
C LEU A 245 7.74 -6.10 1.75
N ALA A 246 7.47 -7.39 1.93
CA ALA A 246 6.12 -7.92 1.94
C ALA A 246 5.96 -9.08 2.92
N PHE A 247 4.81 -9.10 3.60
CA PHE A 247 4.34 -10.15 4.50
C PHE A 247 3.10 -10.80 3.88
N GLY A 248 3.09 -12.11 3.77
CA GLY A 248 1.98 -12.78 3.10
C GLY A 248 1.93 -14.28 3.26
N PHE A 249 0.96 -14.87 2.59
CA PHE A 249 0.80 -16.34 2.49
C PHE A 249 0.90 -16.76 1.02
N SER A 250 1.55 -17.87 0.78
CA SER A 250 1.58 -18.51 -0.54
C SER A 250 2.03 -19.96 -0.44
N GLY A 251 1.36 -20.84 -1.17
CA GLY A 251 1.76 -22.24 -1.28
C GLY A 251 1.84 -23.00 0.07
N GLY A 252 0.97 -22.68 1.02
CA GLY A 252 0.97 -23.27 2.35
C GLY A 252 2.01 -22.71 3.33
N TRP A 253 2.57 -21.54 3.02
CA TRP A 253 3.58 -20.87 3.83
C TRP A 253 3.17 -19.44 4.18
N PHE A 254 3.43 -19.02 5.42
CA PHE A 254 3.66 -17.62 5.75
C PHE A 254 5.09 -17.26 5.36
N TYR A 255 5.27 -16.05 4.81
CA TYR A 255 6.58 -15.57 4.41
C TYR A 255 6.77 -14.08 4.66
N ILE A 256 8.03 -13.71 4.89
CA ILE A 256 8.54 -12.34 4.81
C ILE A 256 9.51 -12.32 3.64
N LYS A 257 9.21 -11.50 2.64
CA LYS A 257 10.00 -11.37 1.43
C LYS A 257 10.57 -9.97 1.30
N ALA A 258 11.89 -9.90 1.13
CA ALA A 258 12.61 -8.68 0.81
C ALA A 258 13.00 -8.69 -0.67
N ASN A 259 12.81 -7.57 -1.34
CA ASN A 259 13.21 -7.37 -2.72
C ASN A 259 14.11 -6.13 -2.82
N SER A 260 15.12 -6.23 -3.67
CA SER A 260 16.02 -5.15 -3.99
C SER A 260 16.11 -4.98 -5.51
N ASP A 261 16.11 -3.74 -5.96
CA ASP A 261 16.37 -3.38 -7.35
C ASP A 261 17.32 -2.18 -7.36
N ARG A 262 18.55 -2.38 -7.80
CA ARG A 262 19.58 -1.34 -7.87
C ARG A 262 19.57 -0.55 -9.17
N LYS A 263 18.80 -1.00 -10.18
CA LYS A 263 18.71 -0.30 -11.46
C LYS A 263 18.07 1.08 -11.26
N TRP A 264 18.66 2.10 -11.85
CA TRP A 264 18.14 3.46 -11.70
C TRP A 264 16.82 3.62 -12.45
N LEU A 265 16.77 3.28 -13.75
CA LEU A 265 15.52 3.19 -14.49
C LEU A 265 15.08 1.73 -14.64
N THR A 266 13.94 1.39 -14.04
CA THR A 266 13.37 0.05 -14.17
C THR A 266 12.37 0.00 -15.32
N ASP A 267 12.70 -0.73 -16.38
CA ASP A 267 11.80 -0.98 -17.50
C ASP A 267 10.85 -2.17 -17.24
N LYS A 268 9.96 -2.45 -18.19
CA LYS A 268 8.98 -3.53 -18.03
C LYS A 268 9.62 -4.92 -18.05
N ASP A 269 10.74 -5.09 -18.73
CA ASP A 269 11.40 -6.38 -18.86
C ASP A 269 12.26 -6.66 -17.64
N ASP A 270 12.92 -5.64 -17.11
CA ASP A 270 13.68 -5.70 -15.87
C ASP A 270 12.81 -5.73 -14.62
N ARG A 271 11.67 -5.06 -14.64
CA ARG A 271 10.77 -4.91 -13.51
C ARG A 271 10.47 -6.20 -12.79
N CYS A 272 10.44 -7.29 -13.52
CA CYS A 272 9.94 -8.55 -13.05
C CYS A 272 10.71 -9.73 -13.62
N ASN A 273 12.00 -9.76 -13.50
CA ASN A 273 12.72 -10.99 -13.78
C ASN A 273 12.34 -12.12 -12.81
N ALA A 274 11.74 -11.78 -11.68
CA ALA A 274 10.84 -12.67 -10.96
C ALA A 274 9.41 -12.44 -11.44
N ASN A 275 9.07 -12.81 -12.67
CA ASN A 275 7.68 -12.84 -13.09
C ASN A 275 6.92 -13.77 -12.12
N PRO A 276 6.04 -13.23 -11.23
CA PRO A 276 5.36 -14.06 -10.23
C PRO A 276 4.43 -15.09 -10.87
N GLU A 277 4.04 -14.90 -12.11
CA GLU A 277 3.25 -15.86 -12.88
C GLU A 277 4.10 -17.06 -13.34
N LYS A 278 5.41 -16.85 -13.48
CA LYS A 278 6.37 -17.89 -13.89
C LYS A 278 7.27 -18.38 -12.77
N THR A 279 7.48 -17.56 -11.74
CA THR A 279 8.35 -17.91 -10.60
C THR A 279 7.51 -17.97 -9.33
N PRO A 280 7.47 -19.10 -8.61
CA PRO A 280 6.78 -19.19 -7.34
C PRO A 280 7.26 -18.09 -6.38
N ILE A 281 6.34 -17.49 -5.63
CA ILE A 281 6.62 -16.39 -4.69
C ILE A 281 7.74 -16.78 -3.71
N MET A 282 7.76 -18.05 -3.30
CA MET A 282 8.73 -18.59 -2.35
C MET A 282 10.10 -18.92 -2.95
N LYS A 283 10.30 -18.70 -4.25
CA LYS A 283 11.59 -18.92 -4.88
C LYS A 283 12.43 -17.65 -4.83
N PRO A 284 13.63 -17.67 -4.24
CA PRO A 284 14.57 -16.57 -4.35
C PRO A 284 14.95 -16.33 -5.82
N VAL A 285 15.17 -15.08 -6.17
CA VAL A 285 15.65 -14.70 -7.50
C VAL A 285 16.81 -13.74 -7.33
N THR A 286 17.84 -13.96 -8.07
CA THR A 286 19.01 -13.06 -8.17
C THR A 286 19.32 -12.85 -9.63
N SER A 287 19.50 -11.60 -10.03
CA SER A 287 20.01 -11.18 -11.30
C SER A 287 21.05 -10.08 -11.08
N ASP A 288 21.62 -9.57 -12.13
CA ASP A 288 22.64 -8.51 -12.04
C ASP A 288 22.15 -7.26 -11.28
N TYR A 289 20.86 -6.95 -11.38
CA TYR A 289 20.26 -5.75 -10.78
C TYR A 289 19.34 -6.04 -9.61
N LYS A 290 18.76 -7.24 -9.53
CA LYS A 290 17.66 -7.57 -8.61
C LYS A 290 18.03 -8.72 -7.70
N ALA A 291 17.64 -8.58 -6.45
CA ALA A 291 17.65 -9.66 -5.50
C ALA A 291 16.27 -9.82 -4.87
N SER A 292 15.85 -11.05 -4.66
CA SER A 292 14.63 -11.39 -3.95
C SER A 292 14.95 -12.48 -2.95
N THR A 293 14.80 -12.16 -1.67
CA THR A 293 15.17 -13.02 -0.55
C THR A 293 13.95 -13.33 0.29
N ILE A 294 13.81 -14.59 0.71
CA ILE A 294 12.86 -14.98 1.76
C ILE A 294 13.58 -14.81 3.09
N ALA A 295 13.35 -13.68 3.76
CA ALA A 295 13.94 -13.41 5.07
C ALA A 295 13.39 -14.35 6.15
N TYR A 296 12.12 -14.75 6.03
CA TYR A 296 11.51 -15.70 6.95
C TYR A 296 10.41 -16.52 6.27
N LYS A 297 10.26 -17.76 6.70
CA LYS A 297 9.12 -18.60 6.32
C LYS A 297 8.71 -19.52 7.46
N MET A 298 7.42 -19.76 7.58
CA MET A 298 6.81 -20.69 8.52
C MET A 298 5.69 -21.44 7.82
N SER A 299 5.50 -22.74 8.13
CA SER A 299 4.37 -23.45 7.57
C SER A 299 3.05 -22.77 7.97
N TYR A 300 2.07 -22.75 7.09
CA TYR A 300 0.76 -22.22 7.42
C TYR A 300 0.11 -22.98 8.59
N ALA A 301 0.42 -24.26 8.74
CA ALA A 301 -0.08 -25.08 9.85
C ALA A 301 0.42 -24.55 11.20
N ASP A 302 1.66 -24.11 11.27
CA ASP A 302 2.32 -23.65 12.50
C ASP A 302 2.09 -22.15 12.77
N PHE A 303 1.55 -21.42 11.77
CA PHE A 303 1.25 -20.00 11.92
C PHE A 303 0.12 -19.81 12.93
N PRO A 304 0.25 -18.90 13.92
CA PRO A 304 -0.80 -18.62 14.89
C PRO A 304 -2.09 -18.17 14.21
N LYS A 305 -3.24 -18.68 14.69
CA LYS A 305 -4.57 -18.34 14.19
C LYS A 305 -5.52 -18.06 15.35
N ASP A 306 -6.63 -17.40 15.03
CA ASP A 306 -7.68 -17.06 16.00
C ASP A 306 -7.18 -16.22 17.18
N CYS A 307 -6.08 -15.52 16.97
CA CYS A 307 -5.50 -14.57 17.91
C CYS A 307 -4.90 -13.36 17.18
N TRP A 308 -4.72 -12.28 17.89
CA TRP A 308 -3.97 -11.14 17.37
C TRP A 308 -2.48 -11.45 17.37
N ILE A 309 -1.84 -11.17 16.25
CA ILE A 309 -0.40 -11.30 16.05
C ILE A 309 0.13 -9.90 15.76
N THR A 310 1.04 -9.42 16.58
CA THR A 310 1.70 -8.13 16.41
C THR A 310 3.10 -8.35 15.86
N PHE A 311 3.39 -7.73 14.74
CA PHE A 311 4.73 -7.64 14.18
C PHE A 311 5.36 -6.31 14.58
N ARG A 312 6.56 -6.38 15.16
CA ARG A 312 7.45 -5.24 15.36
C ARG A 312 8.64 -5.43 14.44
N ILE A 313 8.91 -4.39 13.67
CA ILE A 313 9.87 -4.46 12.58
C ILE A 313 10.79 -3.27 12.71
N HIS A 314 12.09 -3.52 12.71
CA HIS A 314 13.10 -2.50 12.47
C HIS A 314 13.71 -2.75 11.10
N SER A 315 13.81 -1.69 10.28
CA SER A 315 14.40 -1.78 8.96
C SER A 315 15.31 -0.60 8.67
N ASP A 316 16.57 -0.90 8.38
CA ASP A 316 17.46 0.01 7.66
C ASP A 316 17.26 -0.24 6.17
N TRP A 317 16.81 0.75 5.45
CA TRP A 317 16.64 0.63 4.00
C TRP A 317 17.98 0.73 3.27
N THR A 318 18.16 -0.10 2.24
CA THR A 318 19.39 -0.10 1.43
C THR A 318 19.65 1.27 0.81
N VAL A 319 20.90 1.68 0.76
CA VAL A 319 21.37 2.87 0.04
C VAL A 319 21.94 2.46 -1.31
N TYR A 320 21.44 3.07 -2.36
CA TYR A 320 21.90 2.86 -3.72
C TYR A 320 22.68 4.06 -4.24
N GLY A 321 23.72 3.79 -5.03
CA GLY A 321 24.36 4.78 -5.89
C GLY A 321 23.57 4.88 -7.18
N LYS A 322 22.79 5.95 -7.34
CA LYS A 322 21.75 6.09 -8.36
C LYS A 322 22.22 5.73 -9.77
N GLU A 323 22.94 6.63 -10.43
CA GLU A 323 23.40 6.44 -11.80
C GLU A 323 24.40 5.29 -11.94
N ALA A 324 25.20 5.05 -10.91
CA ALA A 324 26.16 3.95 -10.88
C ALA A 324 25.50 2.58 -10.65
N GLU A 325 24.22 2.56 -10.30
CA GLU A 325 23.44 1.33 -10.06
C GLU A 325 24.10 0.34 -9.07
N THR A 326 24.78 0.88 -8.07
CA THR A 326 25.53 0.12 -7.07
C THR A 326 24.80 0.08 -5.74
N ILE A 327 25.17 -0.85 -4.87
CA ILE A 327 24.75 -0.85 -3.48
C ILE A 327 25.84 -0.18 -2.67
N VAL A 328 25.53 0.99 -2.11
CA VAL A 328 26.44 1.77 -1.27
C VAL A 328 26.43 1.24 0.17
N LYS A 329 25.24 0.99 0.73
CA LYS A 329 25.06 0.40 2.05
C LYS A 329 23.93 -0.63 1.98
N PRO A 330 24.17 -1.89 2.36
CA PRO A 330 23.08 -2.86 2.48
C PRO A 330 22.12 -2.45 3.58
N GLY A 331 20.88 -2.89 3.47
CA GLY A 331 19.88 -2.74 4.50
C GLY A 331 20.05 -3.75 5.64
N MET A 332 19.19 -3.59 6.63
CA MET A 332 19.05 -4.51 7.77
C MET A 332 17.57 -4.73 8.04
N LEU A 333 17.23 -5.93 8.47
CA LEU A 333 15.86 -6.27 8.87
C LEU A 333 15.90 -7.02 10.20
N ASP A 334 15.08 -6.54 11.13
CA ASP A 334 14.78 -7.21 12.40
C ASP A 334 13.27 -7.34 12.54
N VAL A 335 12.78 -8.52 12.92
CA VAL A 335 11.34 -8.74 13.06
C VAL A 335 11.05 -9.58 14.28
N GLN A 336 10.24 -9.03 15.17
CA GLN A 336 9.63 -9.76 16.28
C GLN A 336 8.15 -10.03 15.99
N MET A 337 7.68 -11.18 16.39
CA MET A 337 6.29 -11.64 16.27
C MET A 337 5.74 -11.99 17.64
N ASP A 338 4.78 -11.22 18.11
CA ASP A 338 4.11 -11.41 19.40
C ASP A 338 2.69 -11.89 19.23
N TYR A 339 2.26 -12.86 19.99
CA TYR A 339 0.88 -13.35 20.01
C TYR A 339 0.54 -14.02 21.36
N GLN A 340 -0.70 -14.42 21.54
CA GLN A 340 -1.12 -15.21 22.69
C GLN A 340 -1.41 -16.64 22.24
N GLU A 341 -0.86 -17.60 22.98
CA GLU A 341 -1.15 -19.02 22.82
C GLU A 341 -1.60 -19.60 24.16
N LYS A 342 -2.80 -20.17 24.19
CA LYS A 342 -3.39 -20.76 25.41
C LYS A 342 -3.31 -19.81 26.62
N GLY A 343 -3.59 -18.52 26.38
CA GLY A 343 -3.58 -17.48 27.41
C GLY A 343 -2.18 -17.00 27.83
N LYS A 344 -1.12 -17.50 27.24
CA LYS A 344 0.26 -17.07 27.51
C LYS A 344 0.76 -16.19 26.37
N LYS A 345 1.48 -15.13 26.72
CA LYS A 345 2.19 -14.31 25.73
C LYS A 345 3.37 -15.10 25.18
N VAL A 346 3.45 -15.19 23.86
CA VAL A 346 4.57 -15.73 23.10
C VAL A 346 5.22 -14.58 22.34
N SER A 347 6.53 -14.48 22.41
CA SER A 347 7.34 -13.53 21.65
C SER A 347 8.41 -14.31 20.91
N LYS A 348 8.47 -14.18 19.59
CA LYS A 348 9.46 -14.84 18.74
C LYS A 348 10.25 -13.79 17.96
N HIS A 349 11.55 -13.86 18.06
CA HIS A 349 12.45 -13.12 17.17
C HIS A 349 12.60 -13.95 15.89
N ILE A 350 11.93 -13.54 14.80
CA ILE A 350 11.79 -14.34 13.59
C ILE A 350 12.75 -13.93 12.48
N VAL A 351 13.24 -12.69 12.51
CA VAL A 351 14.38 -12.21 11.73
C VAL A 351 15.27 -11.44 12.70
N ASP A 352 16.52 -11.87 12.87
CA ASP A 352 17.42 -11.36 13.90
C ASP A 352 18.54 -10.52 13.26
N ASN A 353 18.32 -9.23 13.13
CA ASN A 353 19.27 -8.25 12.58
C ASN A 353 19.93 -8.72 11.28
N GLU A 354 19.15 -9.32 10.40
CA GLU A 354 19.65 -9.86 9.15
C GLU A 354 20.09 -8.73 8.21
N LYS A 355 21.37 -8.80 7.80
CA LYS A 355 21.87 -7.95 6.74
C LYS A 355 21.27 -8.37 5.42
N ILE A 356 20.40 -7.54 4.85
CA ILE A 356 19.60 -7.88 3.69
C ILE A 356 19.50 -6.68 2.75
N MET A 357 19.33 -6.92 1.47
CA MET A 357 19.07 -5.86 0.51
C MET A 357 17.57 -5.66 0.39
N ILE A 358 17.10 -4.49 0.80
CA ILE A 358 15.69 -4.11 0.82
C ILE A 358 15.55 -2.74 0.17
N GLY A 359 14.79 -2.64 -0.91
CA GLY A 359 14.51 -1.34 -1.48
C GLY A 359 14.68 -1.30 -2.98
N ARG A 360 14.55 -0.11 -3.51
CA ARG A 360 14.71 0.21 -4.92
C ARG A 360 15.54 1.47 -5.04
N ASN A 361 16.21 1.61 -6.16
CA ASN A 361 16.97 2.81 -6.48
C ASN A 361 16.04 3.95 -6.95
N ASP A 362 14.99 4.20 -6.18
CA ASP A 362 14.01 5.26 -6.40
C ASP A 362 14.37 6.49 -5.56
N ASP A 363 14.12 7.70 -6.08
CA ASP A 363 14.33 8.95 -5.33
C ASP A 363 13.26 9.13 -4.25
N ASP A 364 12.07 8.60 -4.48
CA ASP A 364 10.87 8.95 -3.75
C ASP A 364 10.57 8.04 -2.56
N GLY A 365 11.39 7.01 -2.35
CA GLY A 365 11.28 6.15 -1.17
C GLY A 365 10.10 5.18 -1.17
N TYR A 366 9.67 4.79 0.03
CA TYR A 366 8.72 3.69 0.23
C TYR A 366 7.57 4.13 1.12
N TYR A 367 6.37 3.57 0.88
CA TYR A 367 5.19 3.79 1.69
C TYR A 367 4.52 2.47 2.06
N PHE A 368 3.92 2.43 3.24
CA PHE A 368 3.28 1.24 3.77
C PHE A 368 1.88 1.04 3.20
N LYS A 369 1.53 -0.23 3.02
CA LYS A 369 0.19 -0.67 2.64
C LYS A 369 -0.18 -1.90 3.45
N PHE A 370 -1.41 -1.98 3.89
CA PHE A 370 -1.93 -3.19 4.49
C PHE A 370 -3.39 -3.45 4.06
N GLY A 371 -3.80 -4.71 4.17
CA GLY A 371 -5.08 -5.17 3.63
C GLY A 371 -4.91 -6.48 2.89
N ILE A 372 -5.65 -6.69 1.82
CA ILE A 372 -5.56 -7.86 0.98
C ILE A 372 -5.03 -7.46 -0.41
N TYR A 373 -3.90 -8.02 -0.79
CA TYR A 373 -3.52 -8.12 -2.19
C TYR A 373 -3.44 -9.60 -2.56
N ARG A 374 -4.49 -10.10 -3.22
CA ARG A 374 -4.56 -11.48 -3.70
C ARG A 374 -3.70 -11.61 -4.95
N VAL A 375 -2.65 -12.43 -4.86
CA VAL A 375 -1.63 -12.56 -5.90
C VAL A 375 -1.81 -13.85 -6.71
N GLY A 376 -1.23 -13.87 -7.90
CA GLY A 376 -1.34 -15.01 -8.81
C GLY A 376 -2.77 -15.19 -9.36
N ASN A 377 -3.07 -16.40 -9.76
CA ASN A 377 -4.38 -16.78 -10.33
C ASN A 377 -5.31 -17.36 -9.24
N SER A 378 -5.20 -16.89 -8.00
CA SER A 378 -6.05 -17.36 -6.92
C SER A 378 -7.39 -16.66 -6.94
N THR A 379 -8.49 -17.42 -7.00
CA THR A 379 -9.85 -16.96 -6.77
C THR A 379 -10.34 -17.23 -5.36
N LYS A 380 -9.52 -17.85 -4.52
CA LYS A 380 -9.89 -18.23 -3.16
C LYS A 380 -10.34 -17.03 -2.35
N PRO A 381 -11.44 -17.13 -1.61
CA PRO A 381 -11.86 -16.09 -0.68
C PRO A 381 -10.79 -15.84 0.37
N VAL A 382 -10.58 -14.56 0.69
CA VAL A 382 -9.62 -14.12 1.71
C VAL A 382 -10.33 -13.18 2.65
N CYS A 383 -10.23 -13.44 3.96
CA CYS A 383 -10.79 -12.56 4.97
C CYS A 383 -9.92 -12.59 6.23
N TYR A 384 -9.53 -11.41 6.72
CA TYR A 384 -8.83 -11.24 8.00
C TYR A 384 -8.94 -9.80 8.49
N ASN A 385 -8.52 -9.58 9.74
CA ASN A 385 -8.55 -8.26 10.34
C ASN A 385 -7.14 -7.70 10.55
N LEU A 386 -7.02 -6.39 10.45
CA LEU A 386 -5.79 -5.63 10.69
C LEU A 386 -6.06 -4.49 11.66
N ALA A 387 -5.03 -4.13 12.44
CA ALA A 387 -5.09 -3.07 13.44
C ALA A 387 -3.69 -2.53 13.78
N ASN A 388 -3.66 -1.46 14.56
CA ASN A 388 -2.51 -0.99 15.32
C ASN A 388 -1.26 -0.69 14.48
N TYR A 389 -1.43 0.05 13.37
CA TYR A 389 -0.26 0.52 12.64
C TYR A 389 0.38 1.72 13.32
N SER A 390 1.70 1.67 13.42
CA SER A 390 2.54 2.83 13.77
C SER A 390 3.89 2.76 13.08
N GLU A 391 4.51 3.91 12.86
CA GLU A 391 5.90 4.03 12.38
C GLU A 391 6.64 5.14 13.14
N ARG A 392 7.95 4.96 13.30
CA ARG A 392 8.84 5.88 14.01
C ARG A 392 10.18 5.98 13.32
#